data_e9e322f9be81588f9724e25bdb6a566a
#
_entry.id   e9e322f9be81588f9724e25bdb6a566a
#
_cell.length_a   1.000
_cell.length_b   1.000
_cell.length_c   1.000
_cell.angle_alpha   90.00
_cell.angle_beta   90.00
_cell.angle_gamma   90.00
#
_symmetry.space_group_name_H-M   'P 1'
#
loop_
_entity.id
_entity.type
_entity.pdbx_description
1 polymer ?
#
loop_
_entity_poly.entity_id
_entity_poly.type
_entity_poly.pdbx_seq_one_letter_code
_entity_poly.pdbx_strand_id
1 'polypeptide(L)'
;MFHNMSKIPSYWNKAKKYLSKKDKTMSSLIKKYNSPSETVLTSRKDVFYSLCKSIIGQQISVAAANAVFLKFKKKCKNKINAKTVIKLSTIQLKSCGLSRQKVKGIKNLAQQVLSKEFKPRIITKMSDEDAIIYLSQLRQIGRWSAEMILLFTYNRPNIWPIQDIGLLRAISKNYNKKYLPPESYVSYLNK
;
A
#
# COMPACT_ATOMS: atom_id res chain seq x y z
N MET A 1 -10.66 -26.12 0.32
CA MET A 1 -10.24 -24.90 1.00
C MET A 1 -8.76 -24.66 0.75
N PHE A 2 -8.39 -24.08 -0.39
CA PHE A 2 -6.98 -23.82 -0.69
C PHE A 2 -6.60 -22.46 -0.05
N HIS A 3 -5.93 -22.54 1.08
CA HIS A 3 -5.19 -21.39 1.63
C HIS A 3 -4.13 -21.01 0.59
N ASN A 4 -4.37 -19.91 -0.12
CA ASN A 4 -3.35 -19.28 -0.94
C ASN A 4 -2.25 -18.78 0.00
N MET A 5 -1.26 -19.62 0.26
CA MET A 5 -0.04 -19.20 0.96
C MET A 5 0.59 -18.08 0.12
N SER A 6 0.44 -16.86 0.62
CA SER A 6 1.10 -15.70 0.04
C SER A 6 2.60 -15.94 0.09
N LYS A 7 3.22 -16.10 -1.06
CA LYS A 7 4.65 -16.41 -1.13
C LYS A 7 5.45 -15.23 -0.59
N ILE A 8 6.31 -15.52 0.39
CA ILE A 8 7.35 -14.60 0.86
C ILE A 8 8.15 -14.12 -0.36
N PRO A 9 8.43 -12.81 -0.50
CA PRO A 9 9.24 -12.32 -1.60
C PRO A 9 10.59 -13.05 -1.66
N SER A 10 11.03 -13.44 -2.84
CA SER A 10 12.28 -14.21 -3.02
C SER A 10 13.52 -13.51 -2.46
N TYR A 11 13.52 -12.18 -2.42
CA TYR A 11 14.60 -11.37 -1.88
C TYR A 11 14.61 -11.27 -0.34
N TRP A 12 13.53 -11.63 0.37
CA TRP A 12 13.30 -11.33 1.79
C TRP A 12 14.43 -11.80 2.70
N ASN A 13 14.79 -13.07 2.62
CA ASN A 13 15.86 -13.63 3.47
C ASN A 13 17.23 -13.06 3.12
N LYS A 14 17.49 -12.82 1.82
CA LYS A 14 18.75 -12.19 1.36
C LYS A 14 18.84 -10.75 1.90
N ALA A 15 17.74 -9.99 1.85
CA ALA A 15 17.67 -8.63 2.38
C ALA A 15 17.89 -8.60 3.90
N LYS A 16 17.22 -9.48 4.67
CA LYS A 16 17.45 -9.58 6.13
C LYS A 16 18.92 -9.87 6.45
N LYS A 17 19.55 -10.81 5.76
CA LYS A 17 20.97 -11.14 5.96
C LYS A 17 21.89 -9.97 5.63
N TYR A 18 21.63 -9.26 4.54
CA TYR A 18 22.39 -8.09 4.12
C TYR A 18 22.27 -6.95 5.14
N LEU A 19 21.03 -6.56 5.50
CA LEU A 19 20.76 -5.49 6.44
C LEU A 19 21.33 -5.78 7.85
N SER A 20 21.24 -7.03 8.32
CA SER A 20 21.83 -7.42 9.61
C SER A 20 23.35 -7.27 9.67
N LYS A 21 24.03 -7.35 8.52
CA LYS A 21 25.49 -7.15 8.44
C LYS A 21 25.86 -5.67 8.33
N LYS A 22 25.04 -4.88 7.66
CA LYS A 22 25.33 -3.47 7.36
C LYS A 22 24.97 -2.53 8.49
N ASP A 23 23.93 -2.84 9.27
CA ASP A 23 23.36 -1.92 10.25
C ASP A 23 23.00 -2.66 11.55
N LYS A 24 23.61 -2.20 12.67
CA LYS A 24 23.40 -2.80 14.01
C LYS A 24 21.97 -2.65 14.49
N THR A 25 21.31 -1.53 14.19
CA THR A 25 19.90 -1.27 14.56
C THR A 25 18.99 -2.20 13.78
N MET A 26 19.20 -2.35 12.47
CA MET A 26 18.46 -3.30 11.64
C MET A 26 18.69 -4.74 12.09
N SER A 27 19.94 -5.10 12.46
CA SER A 27 20.23 -6.42 13.02
C SER A 27 19.40 -6.71 14.27
N SER A 28 19.32 -5.74 15.19
CA SER A 28 18.52 -5.87 16.43
C SER A 28 17.01 -5.97 16.14
N LEU A 29 16.52 -5.16 15.22
CA LEU A 29 15.11 -5.20 14.80
C LEU A 29 14.74 -6.53 14.13
N ILE A 30 15.59 -7.00 13.22
CA ILE A 30 15.37 -8.29 12.53
C ILE A 30 15.35 -9.44 13.53
N LYS A 31 16.27 -9.47 14.50
CA LYS A 31 16.26 -10.48 15.57
C LYS A 31 14.99 -10.42 16.43
N LYS A 32 14.60 -9.20 16.82
CA LYS A 32 13.42 -8.96 17.66
C LYS A 32 12.11 -9.43 17.02
N TYR A 33 11.96 -9.23 15.72
CA TYR A 33 10.73 -9.51 14.97
C TYR A 33 10.80 -10.79 14.11
N ASN A 34 11.88 -11.56 14.19
CA ASN A 34 12.05 -12.82 13.47
C ASN A 34 11.35 -13.96 14.23
N SER A 35 10.02 -13.97 14.22
CA SER A 35 9.23 -15.03 14.83
C SER A 35 8.48 -15.84 13.76
N PRO A 36 8.03 -17.09 14.08
CA PRO A 36 7.16 -17.87 13.18
C PRO A 36 5.85 -17.15 12.79
N SER A 37 5.40 -16.21 13.64
CA SER A 37 4.24 -15.35 13.41
C SER A 37 4.62 -14.02 12.73
N GLU A 38 5.84 -13.87 12.23
CA GLU A 38 6.30 -12.68 11.52
C GLU A 38 5.35 -12.35 10.37
N THR A 39 4.81 -11.13 10.40
CA THR A 39 3.99 -10.63 9.31
C THR A 39 4.88 -10.25 8.14
N VAL A 40 5.15 -11.19 7.27
CA VAL A 40 5.90 -10.94 6.06
C VAL A 40 5.05 -10.16 5.06
N LEU A 41 5.67 -9.27 4.31
CA LEU A 41 5.02 -8.59 3.19
C LEU A 41 4.56 -9.64 2.18
N THR A 42 3.25 -9.76 2.05
CA THR A 42 2.64 -10.71 1.13
C THR A 42 2.02 -9.95 -0.04
N SER A 43 2.42 -10.30 -1.26
CA SER A 43 1.89 -9.66 -2.46
C SER A 43 0.37 -9.78 -2.53
N ARG A 44 -0.30 -8.66 -2.68
CA ARG A 44 -1.73 -8.62 -3.00
C ARG A 44 -1.86 -8.61 -4.51
N LYS A 45 -2.33 -9.72 -5.09
CA LYS A 45 -2.44 -9.87 -6.55
C LYS A 45 -3.44 -8.91 -7.22
N ASP A 46 -4.39 -8.33 -6.46
CA ASP A 46 -5.42 -7.46 -7.01
C ASP A 46 -5.14 -5.98 -6.73
N VAL A 47 -4.64 -5.31 -7.76
CA VAL A 47 -4.30 -3.89 -7.72
C VAL A 47 -5.55 -3.02 -7.56
N PHE A 48 -6.66 -3.36 -8.22
CA PHE A 48 -7.90 -2.60 -8.11
C PHE A 48 -8.43 -2.64 -6.66
N TYR A 49 -8.41 -3.82 -6.05
CA TYR A 49 -8.75 -3.99 -4.64
C TYR A 49 -7.85 -3.12 -3.72
N SER A 50 -6.55 -3.13 -3.97
CA SER A 50 -5.57 -2.39 -3.17
C SER A 50 -5.76 -0.87 -3.30
N LEU A 51 -6.02 -0.38 -4.52
CA LEU A 51 -6.33 1.02 -4.78
C LEU A 51 -7.63 1.46 -4.10
N CYS A 52 -8.70 0.66 -4.18
CA CYS A 52 -9.94 0.94 -3.45
C CYS A 52 -9.69 1.02 -1.94
N LYS A 53 -8.92 0.08 -1.38
CA LYS A 53 -8.58 0.06 0.05
C LYS A 53 -7.75 1.29 0.44
N SER A 54 -6.81 1.72 -0.39
CA SER A 54 -6.02 2.93 -0.19
C SER A 54 -6.90 4.17 -0.15
N ILE A 55 -7.75 4.38 -1.16
CA ILE A 55 -8.68 5.52 -1.21
C ILE A 55 -9.61 5.54 0.02
N ILE A 56 -10.13 4.40 0.44
CA ILE A 56 -11.02 4.29 1.61
C ILE A 56 -10.28 4.67 2.89
N GLY A 57 -9.02 4.26 3.03
CA GLY A 57 -8.23 4.48 4.25
C GLY A 57 -7.70 5.89 4.46
N GLN A 58 -7.74 6.76 3.45
CA GLN A 58 -7.17 8.11 3.54
C GLN A 58 -7.85 8.95 4.64
N GLN A 59 -7.04 9.67 5.42
CA GLN A 59 -7.47 10.67 6.42
C GLN A 59 -8.44 10.16 7.50
N ILE A 60 -8.42 8.86 7.78
CA ILE A 60 -9.22 8.26 8.87
C ILE A 60 -8.37 7.22 9.63
N SER A 61 -8.79 6.88 10.84
CA SER A 61 -8.10 5.86 11.64
C SER A 61 -8.16 4.47 10.98
N VAL A 62 -7.21 3.59 11.31
CA VAL A 62 -7.17 2.21 10.82
C VAL A 62 -8.47 1.46 11.15
N ALA A 63 -9.00 1.65 12.35
CA ALA A 63 -10.26 1.02 12.78
C ALA A 63 -11.44 1.49 11.92
N ALA A 64 -11.57 2.81 11.69
CA ALA A 64 -12.61 3.39 10.83
C ALA A 64 -12.45 2.92 9.38
N ALA A 65 -11.22 2.90 8.84
CA ALA A 65 -10.94 2.42 7.50
C ALA A 65 -11.37 0.97 7.30
N ASN A 66 -11.08 0.09 8.27
CA ASN A 66 -11.49 -1.31 8.23
C ASN A 66 -13.02 -1.46 8.28
N ALA A 67 -13.71 -0.72 9.14
CA ALA A 67 -15.17 -0.76 9.22
C ALA A 67 -15.84 -0.32 7.91
N VAL A 68 -15.40 0.79 7.33
CA VAL A 68 -15.89 1.29 6.02
C VAL A 68 -15.59 0.28 4.93
N PHE A 69 -14.38 -0.28 4.90
CA PHE A 69 -13.97 -1.25 3.89
C PHE A 69 -14.77 -2.55 3.96
N LEU A 70 -15.11 -3.03 5.15
CA LEU A 70 -15.97 -4.21 5.33
C LEU A 70 -17.38 -3.96 4.78
N LYS A 71 -17.97 -2.80 5.06
CA LYS A 71 -19.27 -2.40 4.48
C LYS A 71 -19.21 -2.32 2.95
N PHE A 72 -18.16 -1.70 2.40
CA PHE A 72 -17.92 -1.63 0.96
C PHE A 72 -17.78 -3.02 0.34
N LYS A 73 -16.99 -3.91 0.95
CA LYS A 73 -16.80 -5.30 0.50
C LYS A 73 -18.12 -6.07 0.48
N LYS A 74 -18.95 -5.92 1.53
CA LYS A 74 -20.29 -6.53 1.60
C LYS A 74 -21.20 -5.99 0.47
N LYS A 75 -21.19 -4.68 0.21
CA LYS A 75 -21.95 -4.05 -0.90
C LYS A 75 -21.51 -4.59 -2.26
N CYS A 76 -20.23 -4.88 -2.43
CA CYS A 76 -19.69 -5.53 -3.64
C CYS A 76 -19.93 -7.05 -3.67
N LYS A 77 -20.76 -7.63 -2.78
CA LYS A 77 -21.00 -9.07 -2.68
C LYS A 77 -19.67 -9.87 -2.58
N ASN A 78 -18.72 -9.36 -1.82
CA ASN A 78 -17.34 -9.88 -1.64
C ASN A 78 -16.48 -9.94 -2.92
N LYS A 79 -16.93 -9.38 -4.04
CA LYS A 79 -16.22 -9.33 -5.33
C LYS A 79 -15.87 -7.88 -5.67
N ILE A 80 -14.78 -7.35 -5.10
CA ILE A 80 -14.32 -5.98 -5.36
C ILE A 80 -13.56 -5.98 -6.69
N ASN A 81 -14.21 -5.57 -7.77
CA ASN A 81 -13.63 -5.34 -9.09
C ASN A 81 -14.36 -4.19 -9.80
N ALA A 82 -13.80 -3.68 -10.88
CA ALA A 82 -14.33 -2.52 -11.60
C ALA A 82 -15.76 -2.75 -12.10
N LYS A 83 -16.09 -3.95 -12.61
CA LYS A 83 -17.44 -4.29 -13.10
C LYS A 83 -18.48 -4.26 -11.99
N THR A 84 -18.12 -4.69 -10.78
CA THR A 84 -19.04 -4.68 -9.62
C THR A 84 -19.20 -3.26 -9.09
N VAL A 85 -18.10 -2.53 -8.93
CA VAL A 85 -18.09 -1.19 -8.33
C VAL A 85 -18.83 -0.17 -9.20
N ILE A 86 -18.70 -0.24 -10.53
CA ILE A 86 -19.37 0.72 -11.43
C ILE A 86 -20.90 0.64 -11.34
N LYS A 87 -21.45 -0.54 -11.03
CA LYS A 87 -22.90 -0.78 -10.89
C LYS A 87 -23.49 -0.22 -9.59
N LEU A 88 -22.67 0.03 -8.56
CA LEU A 88 -23.14 0.60 -7.31
C LEU A 88 -23.51 2.08 -7.49
N SER A 89 -24.68 2.48 -6.99
CA SER A 89 -25.08 3.89 -6.99
C SER A 89 -24.22 4.73 -6.03
N THR A 90 -24.19 6.05 -6.22
CA THR A 90 -23.56 6.99 -5.28
C THR A 90 -24.14 6.85 -3.87
N ILE A 91 -25.44 6.64 -3.75
CA ILE A 91 -26.12 6.46 -2.45
C ILE A 91 -25.62 5.18 -1.78
N GLN A 92 -25.52 4.07 -2.52
CA GLN A 92 -25.01 2.81 -1.99
C GLN A 92 -23.55 2.91 -1.52
N LEU A 93 -22.71 3.64 -2.24
CA LEU A 93 -21.30 3.87 -1.82
C LEU A 93 -21.22 4.77 -0.59
N LYS A 94 -22.02 5.84 -0.53
CA LYS A 94 -22.11 6.71 0.66
C LYS A 94 -22.63 5.99 1.89
N SER A 95 -23.58 5.05 1.75
CA SER A 95 -24.09 4.25 2.89
C SER A 95 -23.02 3.33 3.51
N CYS A 96 -21.89 3.11 2.82
CA CYS A 96 -20.73 2.43 3.41
C CYS A 96 -19.87 3.33 4.33
N GLY A 97 -20.15 4.64 4.37
CA GLY A 97 -19.33 5.64 5.10
C GLY A 97 -18.30 6.33 4.21
N LEU A 98 -18.44 6.27 2.89
CA LEU A 98 -17.53 6.96 1.96
C LEU A 98 -17.90 8.44 1.79
N SER A 99 -16.91 9.32 1.91
CA SER A 99 -17.08 10.74 1.58
C SER A 99 -17.37 10.94 0.08
N ARG A 100 -17.91 12.10 -0.29
CA ARG A 100 -18.18 12.47 -1.68
C ARG A 100 -16.93 12.32 -2.58
N GLN A 101 -15.77 12.71 -2.08
CA GLN A 101 -14.52 12.62 -2.82
C GLN A 101 -14.06 11.17 -3.02
N LYS A 102 -14.16 10.32 -1.98
CA LYS A 102 -13.83 8.89 -2.06
C LYS A 102 -14.76 8.15 -3.03
N VAL A 103 -16.06 8.46 -3.03
CA VAL A 103 -17.01 7.92 -4.01
C VAL A 103 -16.60 8.28 -5.43
N LYS A 104 -16.28 9.57 -5.70
CA LYS A 104 -15.81 10.02 -7.01
C LYS A 104 -14.53 9.30 -7.42
N GLY A 105 -13.54 9.17 -6.52
CA GLY A 105 -12.28 8.49 -6.78
C GLY A 105 -12.47 7.02 -7.15
N ILE A 106 -13.25 6.29 -6.36
CA ILE A 106 -13.53 4.86 -6.60
C ILE A 106 -14.31 4.63 -7.89
N LYS A 107 -15.29 5.48 -8.20
CA LYS A 107 -16.06 5.42 -9.46
C LYS A 107 -15.17 5.70 -10.68
N ASN A 108 -14.35 6.76 -10.60
CA ASN A 108 -13.41 7.11 -11.67
C ASN A 108 -12.40 5.99 -11.91
N LEU A 109 -11.82 5.42 -10.84
CA LEU A 109 -10.92 4.27 -10.95
C LEU A 109 -11.58 3.08 -11.66
N ALA A 110 -12.84 2.76 -11.30
CA ALA A 110 -13.58 1.67 -11.93
C ALA A 110 -13.83 1.94 -13.42
N GLN A 111 -14.15 3.18 -13.78
CA GLN A 111 -14.35 3.60 -15.17
C GLN A 111 -13.07 3.48 -15.98
N GLN A 112 -11.93 4.02 -15.48
CA GLN A 112 -10.64 3.98 -16.16
C GLN A 112 -10.11 2.54 -16.39
N VAL A 113 -10.41 1.62 -15.45
CA VAL A 113 -10.08 0.19 -15.64
C VAL A 113 -10.94 -0.44 -16.73
N LEU A 114 -12.24 -0.09 -16.80
CA LEU A 114 -13.16 -0.64 -17.80
C LEU A 114 -12.92 -0.07 -19.20
N SER A 115 -12.60 1.21 -19.31
CA SER A 115 -12.21 1.87 -20.57
C SER A 115 -10.80 1.49 -21.05
N LYS A 116 -10.02 0.78 -20.22
CA LYS A 116 -8.61 0.44 -20.47
C LYS A 116 -7.66 1.66 -20.51
N GLU A 117 -8.07 2.81 -20.03
CA GLU A 117 -7.20 3.97 -19.79
C GLU A 117 -6.18 3.65 -18.70
N PHE A 118 -6.60 3.00 -17.60
CA PHE A 118 -5.71 2.47 -16.59
C PHE A 118 -5.48 0.98 -16.79
N LYS A 119 -4.21 0.59 -17.01
CA LYS A 119 -3.79 -0.79 -17.29
C LYS A 119 -2.86 -1.30 -16.18
N PRO A 120 -3.36 -1.92 -15.09
CA PRO A 120 -2.52 -2.37 -13.96
C PRO A 120 -1.35 -3.29 -14.35
N ARG A 121 -1.51 -4.05 -15.44
CA ARG A 121 -0.49 -5.03 -15.88
C ARG A 121 0.82 -4.40 -16.37
N ILE A 122 0.80 -3.15 -16.85
CA ILE A 122 2.02 -2.50 -17.34
C ILE A 122 2.94 -2.06 -16.20
N ILE A 123 2.41 -1.86 -15.00
CA ILE A 123 3.18 -1.42 -13.82
C ILE A 123 4.35 -2.37 -13.54
N THR A 124 4.19 -3.67 -13.77
CA THR A 124 5.26 -4.65 -13.54
C THR A 124 6.48 -4.46 -14.43
N LYS A 125 6.33 -3.72 -15.54
CA LYS A 125 7.40 -3.45 -16.53
C LYS A 125 8.01 -2.05 -16.38
N MET A 126 7.45 -1.21 -15.51
CA MET A 126 7.90 0.15 -15.27
C MET A 126 9.00 0.19 -14.23
N SER A 127 9.86 1.20 -14.29
CA SER A 127 10.74 1.59 -13.18
C SER A 127 9.89 1.98 -11.95
N ASP A 128 10.51 2.11 -10.78
CA ASP A 128 9.79 2.52 -9.57
C ASP A 128 9.20 3.92 -9.73
N GLU A 129 9.98 4.86 -10.26
CA GLU A 129 9.52 6.24 -10.44
C GLU A 129 8.43 6.36 -11.53
N ASP A 130 8.60 5.71 -12.68
CA ASP A 130 7.56 5.70 -13.72
C ASP A 130 6.25 5.10 -13.20
N ALA A 131 6.33 4.05 -12.38
CA ALA A 131 5.16 3.44 -11.78
C ALA A 131 4.48 4.36 -10.75
N ILE A 132 5.27 5.13 -9.97
CA ILE A 132 4.75 6.14 -9.04
C ILE A 132 4.02 7.23 -9.83
N ILE A 133 4.65 7.77 -10.88
CA ILE A 133 4.06 8.81 -11.75
C ILE A 133 2.76 8.28 -12.38
N TYR A 134 2.79 7.08 -12.95
CA TYR A 134 1.62 6.47 -13.58
C TYR A 134 0.45 6.26 -12.60
N LEU A 135 0.73 5.75 -11.41
CA LEU A 135 -0.29 5.58 -10.37
C LEU A 135 -0.84 6.91 -9.86
N SER A 136 0.01 7.94 -9.77
CA SER A 136 -0.37 9.28 -9.27
C SER A 136 -1.27 10.06 -10.23
N GLN A 137 -1.43 9.61 -11.47
CA GLN A 137 -2.43 10.15 -12.41
C GLN A 137 -3.86 9.75 -12.01
N LEU A 138 -4.02 8.70 -11.21
CA LEU A 138 -5.33 8.27 -10.73
C LEU A 138 -5.87 9.25 -9.69
N ARG A 139 -7.15 9.62 -9.85
CA ARG A 139 -7.82 10.49 -8.89
C ARG A 139 -7.73 9.94 -7.46
N GLN A 140 -7.35 10.76 -6.50
CA GLN A 140 -7.14 10.43 -5.08
C GLN A 140 -5.90 9.54 -4.81
N ILE A 141 -5.05 9.32 -5.77
CA ILE A 141 -3.78 8.62 -5.57
C ILE A 141 -2.65 9.63 -5.74
N GLY A 142 -2.07 10.06 -4.62
CA GLY A 142 -0.83 10.85 -4.62
C GLY A 142 0.41 9.94 -4.53
N ARG A 143 1.60 10.56 -4.56
CA ARG A 143 2.89 9.87 -4.50
C ARG A 143 2.97 8.85 -3.36
N TRP A 144 2.66 9.25 -2.12
CA TRP A 144 2.68 8.34 -0.97
C TRP A 144 1.75 7.12 -1.17
N SER A 145 0.53 7.34 -1.68
CA SER A 145 -0.39 6.21 -1.95
C SER A 145 0.14 5.28 -3.04
N ALA A 146 0.79 5.83 -4.08
CA ALA A 146 1.43 5.06 -5.13
C ALA A 146 2.59 4.20 -4.57
N GLU A 147 3.45 4.80 -3.74
CA GLU A 147 4.52 4.10 -3.03
C GLU A 147 3.98 2.94 -2.17
N MET A 148 2.88 3.16 -1.43
CA MET A 148 2.23 2.10 -0.65
C MET A 148 1.68 0.96 -1.54
N ILE A 149 1.15 1.27 -2.72
CA ILE A 149 0.71 0.26 -3.67
C ILE A 149 1.91 -0.55 -4.20
N LEU A 150 3.02 0.09 -4.54
CA LEU A 150 4.21 -0.60 -5.03
C LEU A 150 4.84 -1.48 -3.95
N LEU A 151 4.92 -0.98 -2.72
CA LEU A 151 5.47 -1.71 -1.58
C LEU A 151 4.61 -2.91 -1.18
N PHE A 152 3.30 -2.70 -0.95
CA PHE A 152 2.42 -3.71 -0.34
C PHE A 152 1.61 -4.54 -1.33
N THR A 153 1.56 -4.16 -2.61
CA THR A 153 0.84 -4.93 -3.63
C THR A 153 1.80 -5.62 -4.59
N TYR A 154 2.85 -4.90 -5.00
CA TYR A 154 3.86 -5.43 -5.92
C TYR A 154 5.11 -5.98 -5.21
N ASN A 155 5.25 -5.74 -3.89
CA ASN A 155 6.43 -6.09 -3.07
C ASN A 155 7.74 -5.59 -3.68
N ARG A 156 7.76 -4.36 -4.19
CA ARG A 156 8.97 -3.75 -4.71
C ARG A 156 9.95 -3.44 -3.58
N PRO A 157 11.22 -3.90 -3.65
CA PRO A 157 12.15 -3.80 -2.54
C PRO A 157 12.73 -2.39 -2.31
N ASN A 158 12.76 -1.56 -3.35
CA ASN A 158 13.47 -0.28 -3.33
C ASN A 158 12.55 0.94 -3.14
N ILE A 159 11.31 0.73 -2.72
CA ILE A 159 10.40 1.82 -2.40
C ILE A 159 10.74 2.38 -1.02
N TRP A 160 11.13 3.65 -0.97
CA TRP A 160 11.53 4.36 0.25
C TRP A 160 10.66 5.60 0.47
N PRO A 161 9.51 5.49 1.17
CA PRO A 161 8.53 6.55 1.32
C PRO A 161 8.97 7.56 2.38
N ILE A 162 9.81 8.53 2.01
CA ILE A 162 10.41 9.52 2.93
C ILE A 162 9.39 10.38 3.68
N GLN A 163 8.16 10.47 3.19
CA GLN A 163 7.07 11.22 3.82
C GLN A 163 6.16 10.32 4.69
N ASP A 164 6.45 9.03 4.81
CA ASP A 164 5.64 8.13 5.62
C ASP A 164 5.87 8.36 7.11
N ILE A 165 4.81 8.78 7.82
CA ILE A 165 4.86 9.08 9.25
C ILE A 165 5.26 7.84 10.07
N GLY A 166 4.84 6.65 9.67
CA GLY A 166 5.22 5.39 10.32
C GLY A 166 6.70 5.13 10.21
N LEU A 167 7.28 5.29 9.01
CA LEU A 167 8.71 5.19 8.76
C LEU A 167 9.49 6.22 9.58
N LEU A 168 9.09 7.50 9.54
CA LEU A 168 9.76 8.58 10.27
C LEU A 168 9.74 8.35 11.79
N ARG A 169 8.63 7.91 12.35
CA ARG A 169 8.54 7.51 13.78
C ARG A 169 9.43 6.33 14.10
N ALA A 170 9.48 5.32 13.24
CA ALA A 170 10.33 4.15 13.42
C ALA A 170 11.82 4.54 13.40
N ILE A 171 12.24 5.41 12.48
CA ILE A 171 13.61 5.94 12.43
C ILE A 171 13.94 6.72 13.72
N SER A 172 13.09 7.68 14.11
CA SER A 172 13.29 8.45 15.34
C SER A 172 13.49 7.55 16.55
N LYS A 173 12.63 6.56 16.71
CA LYS A 173 12.64 5.64 17.87
C LYS A 173 13.87 4.74 17.89
N ASN A 174 14.22 4.14 16.75
CA ASN A 174 15.22 3.07 16.73
C ASN A 174 16.64 3.56 16.46
N TYR A 175 16.78 4.73 15.86
CA TYR A 175 18.09 5.37 15.61
C TYR A 175 18.36 6.55 16.56
N ASN A 176 17.56 6.68 17.62
CA ASN A 176 17.70 7.73 18.65
C ASN A 176 17.77 9.15 18.03
N LYS A 177 16.88 9.46 17.10
CA LYS A 177 16.77 10.76 16.46
C LYS A 177 15.56 11.52 16.94
N LYS A 178 15.68 12.86 17.02
CA LYS A 178 14.52 13.73 17.30
C LYS A 178 13.44 13.51 16.22
N TYR A 179 12.20 13.52 16.59
CA TYR A 179 11.08 13.52 15.66
C TYR A 179 10.82 14.97 15.20
N LEU A 180 10.72 15.32 13.95
CA LEU A 180 10.93 14.55 12.74
C LEU A 180 12.46 14.45 12.42
N PRO A 181 12.99 13.30 12.01
CA PRO A 181 14.37 13.25 11.59
C PRO A 181 14.58 14.06 10.30
N PRO A 182 15.75 14.69 10.11
CA PRO A 182 16.07 15.43 8.90
C PRO A 182 15.95 14.54 7.66
N GLU A 183 15.41 15.10 6.57
CA GLU A 183 15.24 14.36 5.31
C GLU A 183 16.57 13.82 4.77
N SER A 184 17.66 14.57 4.94
CA SER A 184 19.01 14.14 4.57
C SER A 184 19.42 12.86 5.29
N TYR A 185 19.06 12.71 6.59
CA TYR A 185 19.33 11.51 7.35
C TYR A 185 18.45 10.33 6.92
N VAL A 186 17.17 10.60 6.68
CA VAL A 186 16.23 9.58 6.17
C VAL A 186 16.69 9.06 4.81
N SER A 187 17.14 9.94 3.92
CA SER A 187 17.68 9.59 2.60
C SER A 187 19.03 8.85 2.69
N TYR A 188 19.86 9.19 3.68
CA TYR A 188 21.10 8.46 3.94
C TYR A 188 20.86 7.00 4.30
N LEU A 189 19.83 6.70 5.10
CA LEU A 189 19.48 5.32 5.48
C LEU A 189 19.01 4.45 4.32
N ASN A 190 18.68 5.05 3.17
CA ASN A 190 18.29 4.34 1.96
C ASN A 190 19.48 3.90 1.08
N LYS A 191 20.70 4.30 1.41
CA LYS A 191 21.94 3.97 0.67
C LYS A 191 22.60 2.72 1.24
#